data_ae311f2fc1b355b7bc1ec7f29246dc59
#
_entry.id   ae311f2fc1b355b7bc1ec7f29246dc59
#
_cell.length_a   1.000
_cell.length_b   1.000
_cell.length_c   1.000
_cell.angle_alpha   90.00
_cell.angle_beta   90.00
_cell.angle_gamma   90.00
#
_symmetry.space_group_name_H-M   'P 1'
#
loop_
_entity.id
_entity.type
_entity.pdbx_description
1 polymer ?
#
loop_
_entity_poly.entity_id
_entity_poly.type
_entity_poly.pdbx_seq_one_letter_code
_entity_poly.pdbx_strand_id
1 'polypeptide(L)'
;MKVKNIIIATLALFVTVSCFGQSKKYKNIYDITVKDIKGNDVSLADYKGKVLLIVNVASKCGLTPQYEGLEALYQKYKDQGLEILAFPCNQFLEQEPGTNEDIMEFCSINYNVTFPLFDKIDVNGKEESPLYTFLKAKAPFKGYPEGYEAFANQLTIIHQKTGSGFEKGNAIKWNFGKFLISKDGKTIMRFEPMVSPEGLEADIQRMLKE
;
A
#
# COMPACT_ATOMS: atom_id res chain seq x y z
N MET A 1 47.32 9.32 -64.32
CA MET A 1 46.39 8.39 -63.63
C MET A 1 46.00 9.00 -62.30
N LYS A 2 44.72 9.43 -62.16
CA LYS A 2 44.20 10.02 -60.94
C LYS A 2 43.41 8.92 -60.21
N VAL A 3 43.91 8.54 -59.02
CA VAL A 3 43.25 7.59 -58.12
C VAL A 3 42.18 8.36 -57.33
N LYS A 4 40.91 7.98 -57.52
CA LYS A 4 39.79 8.54 -56.74
C LYS A 4 39.65 7.73 -55.42
N ASN A 5 39.88 8.39 -54.30
CA ASN A 5 39.59 7.81 -52.96
C ASN A 5 38.05 7.84 -52.73
N ILE A 6 37.46 6.67 -52.61
CA ILE A 6 36.06 6.50 -52.22
C ILE A 6 36.06 6.34 -50.68
N ILE A 7 35.50 7.36 -49.99
CA ILE A 7 35.26 7.29 -48.56
C ILE A 7 33.89 6.62 -48.37
N ILE A 8 33.91 5.40 -47.83
CA ILE A 8 32.68 4.69 -47.42
C ILE A 8 32.35 5.15 -45.98
N ALA A 9 31.31 5.99 -45.86
CA ALA A 9 30.77 6.38 -44.58
C ALA A 9 29.85 5.27 -44.09
N THR A 10 30.28 4.48 -43.09
CA THR A 10 29.44 3.52 -42.37
C THR A 10 28.55 4.26 -41.40
N LEU A 11 27.26 4.35 -41.72
CA LEU A 11 26.23 4.89 -40.85
C LEU A 11 25.87 3.84 -39.76
N ALA A 12 26.40 4.01 -38.55
CA ALA A 12 26.04 3.17 -37.44
C ALA A 12 24.63 3.57 -36.94
N LEU A 13 23.65 2.72 -37.22
CA LEU A 13 22.29 2.88 -36.75
C LEU A 13 22.24 2.47 -35.27
N PHE A 14 22.27 3.44 -34.32
CA PHE A 14 22.01 3.21 -32.91
C PHE A 14 20.51 2.96 -32.71
N VAL A 15 20.12 1.70 -32.65
CA VAL A 15 18.77 1.31 -32.18
C VAL A 15 18.75 1.46 -30.65
N THR A 16 18.22 2.59 -30.18
CA THR A 16 17.90 2.74 -28.77
C THR A 16 16.65 1.91 -28.47
N VAL A 17 16.87 0.73 -27.90
CA VAL A 17 15.77 -0.08 -27.33
C VAL A 17 15.27 0.66 -26.10
N SER A 18 14.22 1.47 -26.28
CA SER A 18 13.46 2.02 -25.14
C SER A 18 12.71 0.86 -24.48
N CYS A 19 13.27 0.29 -23.41
CA CYS A 19 12.52 -0.57 -22.52
C CYS A 19 11.43 0.26 -21.85
N PHE A 20 10.29 0.42 -22.52
CA PHE A 20 9.06 0.76 -21.86
C PHE A 20 8.68 -0.44 -20.99
N GLY A 21 8.96 -0.34 -19.68
CA GLY A 21 8.51 -1.32 -18.72
C GLY A 21 6.98 -1.38 -18.78
N GLN A 22 6.45 -2.42 -19.42
CA GLN A 22 5.02 -2.74 -19.31
C GLN A 22 4.73 -2.97 -17.83
N SER A 23 3.88 -2.13 -17.23
CA SER A 23 3.41 -2.37 -15.87
C SER A 23 2.78 -3.77 -15.82
N LYS A 24 3.37 -4.65 -15.01
CA LYS A 24 2.92 -6.04 -14.90
C LYS A 24 1.50 -6.03 -14.38
N LYS A 25 0.52 -6.39 -15.20
CA LYS A 25 -0.88 -6.40 -14.82
C LYS A 25 -1.17 -7.68 -14.03
N TYR A 26 -1.20 -7.60 -12.72
CA TYR A 26 -1.55 -8.71 -11.85
C TYR A 26 -3.03 -9.08 -11.99
N LYS A 27 -3.34 -10.37 -12.06
CA LYS A 27 -4.71 -10.88 -12.14
C LYS A 27 -5.32 -11.05 -10.76
N ASN A 28 -4.50 -11.51 -9.82
CA ASN A 28 -4.87 -11.76 -8.43
C ASN A 28 -3.84 -11.12 -7.49
N ILE A 29 -4.25 -10.81 -6.25
CA ILE A 29 -3.35 -10.31 -5.22
C ILE A 29 -2.22 -11.31 -4.90
N TYR A 30 -2.50 -12.59 -5.01
CA TYR A 30 -1.55 -13.68 -4.77
C TYR A 30 -0.45 -13.82 -5.83
N ASP A 31 -0.52 -13.05 -6.93
CA ASP A 31 0.55 -12.95 -7.95
C ASP A 31 1.64 -11.95 -7.54
N ILE A 32 1.47 -11.25 -6.41
CA ILE A 32 2.33 -10.15 -5.98
C ILE A 32 3.31 -10.65 -4.92
N THR A 33 4.56 -10.24 -5.07
CA THR A 33 5.62 -10.41 -4.06
C THR A 33 5.95 -9.03 -3.48
N VAL A 34 6.10 -8.98 -2.17
CA VAL A 34 6.47 -7.78 -1.39
C VAL A 34 7.71 -8.09 -0.55
N LYS A 35 8.30 -7.08 0.07
CA LYS A 35 9.40 -7.30 1.04
C LYS A 35 8.87 -7.16 2.46
N ASP A 36 9.27 -8.09 3.34
CA ASP A 36 9.06 -7.93 4.77
C ASP A 36 9.91 -6.75 5.32
N ILE A 37 9.71 -6.39 6.58
CA ILE A 37 10.44 -5.28 7.21
C ILE A 37 11.95 -5.52 7.31
N LYS A 38 12.41 -6.76 7.12
CA LYS A 38 13.84 -7.14 7.09
C LYS A 38 14.40 -7.21 5.67
N GLY A 39 13.58 -6.90 4.64
CA GLY A 39 13.97 -6.88 3.23
C GLY A 39 13.90 -8.22 2.51
N ASN A 40 13.36 -9.28 3.13
CA ASN A 40 13.17 -10.57 2.48
C ASN A 40 11.93 -10.55 1.57
N ASP A 41 12.01 -11.25 0.45
CA ASP A 41 10.86 -11.41 -0.45
C ASP A 41 9.81 -12.33 0.19
N VAL A 42 8.56 -11.86 0.21
CA VAL A 42 7.39 -12.58 0.72
C VAL A 42 6.34 -12.63 -0.39
N SER A 43 5.93 -13.82 -0.77
CA SER A 43 4.85 -14.01 -1.72
C SER A 43 3.50 -13.84 -1.01
N LEU A 44 2.60 -13.01 -1.56
CA LEU A 44 1.25 -12.91 -1.00
C LEU A 44 0.45 -14.23 -1.20
N ALA A 45 0.94 -15.15 -2.04
CA ALA A 45 0.38 -16.51 -2.14
C ALA A 45 0.49 -17.29 -0.83
N ASP A 46 1.45 -16.97 0.04
CA ASP A 46 1.63 -17.62 1.34
C ASP A 46 0.46 -17.34 2.30
N TYR A 47 -0.31 -16.30 2.01
CA TYR A 47 -1.51 -15.92 2.77
C TYR A 47 -2.82 -16.41 2.14
N LYS A 48 -2.76 -17.22 1.08
CA LYS A 48 -3.97 -17.73 0.41
C LYS A 48 -4.84 -18.52 1.39
N GLY A 49 -6.14 -18.25 1.36
CA GLY A 49 -7.10 -18.87 2.27
C GLY A 49 -7.30 -18.11 3.58
N LYS A 50 -6.56 -17.01 3.79
CA LYS A 50 -6.77 -16.09 4.90
C LYS A 50 -7.55 -14.85 4.46
N VAL A 51 -8.30 -14.25 5.37
CA VAL A 51 -8.81 -12.88 5.21
C VAL A 51 -7.65 -11.92 5.47
N LEU A 52 -7.36 -11.02 4.52
CA LEU A 52 -6.24 -10.08 4.66
C LEU A 52 -6.76 -8.68 4.95
N LEU A 53 -6.15 -8.00 5.92
CA LEU A 53 -6.31 -6.58 6.15
C LEU A 53 -4.98 -5.89 5.85
N ILE A 54 -4.91 -5.18 4.71
CA ILE A 54 -3.72 -4.44 4.28
C ILE A 54 -3.88 -2.98 4.68
N VAL A 55 -2.88 -2.43 5.39
CA VAL A 55 -2.93 -1.08 5.96
C VAL A 55 -1.62 -0.34 5.66
N ASN A 56 -1.70 0.90 5.17
CA ASN A 56 -0.52 1.78 5.16
C ASN A 56 -0.45 2.55 6.48
N VAL A 57 0.70 2.50 7.13
CA VAL A 57 0.88 2.93 8.51
C VAL A 57 1.96 4.00 8.67
N ALA A 58 1.95 4.71 9.79
CA ALA A 58 2.99 5.66 10.16
C ALA A 58 3.08 5.86 11.68
N SER A 59 4.31 6.11 12.17
CA SER A 59 4.63 6.22 13.59
C SER A 59 4.34 7.63 14.18
N LYS A 60 4.25 8.68 13.34
CA LYS A 60 4.10 10.08 13.79
C LYS A 60 2.82 10.74 13.25
N CYS A 61 1.77 9.96 13.10
CA CYS A 61 0.47 10.41 12.60
C CYS A 61 -0.53 10.58 13.75
N GLY A 62 -1.46 11.53 13.62
CA GLY A 62 -2.59 11.62 14.57
C GLY A 62 -3.47 10.37 14.63
N LEU A 63 -3.38 9.50 13.60
CA LEU A 63 -4.09 8.21 13.56
C LEU A 63 -3.26 7.02 14.06
N THR A 64 -2.00 7.23 14.48
CA THR A 64 -1.12 6.17 15.01
C THR A 64 -1.74 5.33 16.14
N PRO A 65 -2.59 5.88 17.03
CA PRO A 65 -3.29 5.07 18.02
C PRO A 65 -4.17 3.94 17.46
N GLN A 66 -4.50 3.96 16.15
CA GLN A 66 -5.20 2.84 15.51
C GLN A 66 -4.40 1.51 15.55
N TYR A 67 -3.09 1.53 15.82
CA TYR A 67 -2.34 0.30 16.06
C TYR A 67 -2.92 -0.54 17.20
N GLU A 68 -3.45 0.08 18.25
CA GLU A 68 -4.09 -0.62 19.37
C GLU A 68 -5.30 -1.45 18.91
N GLY A 69 -6.19 -0.83 18.13
CA GLY A 69 -7.36 -1.52 17.58
C GLY A 69 -7.01 -2.56 16.53
N LEU A 70 -5.98 -2.31 15.70
CA LEU A 70 -5.47 -3.30 14.73
C LEU A 70 -4.91 -4.53 15.47
N GLU A 71 -4.10 -4.34 16.51
CA GLU A 71 -3.55 -5.44 17.30
C GLU A 71 -4.67 -6.21 18.04
N ALA A 72 -5.65 -5.50 18.61
CA ALA A 72 -6.80 -6.14 19.24
C ALA A 72 -7.59 -7.02 18.26
N LEU A 73 -7.86 -6.54 17.04
CA LEU A 73 -8.50 -7.34 15.99
C LEU A 73 -7.64 -8.53 15.59
N TYR A 74 -6.32 -8.33 15.44
CA TYR A 74 -5.41 -9.41 15.08
C TYR A 74 -5.43 -10.52 16.14
N GLN A 75 -5.24 -10.17 17.42
CA GLN A 75 -5.28 -11.15 18.51
C GLN A 75 -6.62 -11.89 18.58
N LYS A 76 -7.74 -11.21 18.31
CA LYS A 76 -9.07 -11.80 18.34
C LYS A 76 -9.35 -12.78 17.20
N TYR A 77 -8.80 -12.52 16.00
CA TYR A 77 -9.21 -13.23 14.78
C TYR A 77 -8.09 -13.98 14.05
N LYS A 78 -6.82 -13.87 14.45
CA LYS A 78 -5.69 -14.55 13.78
C LYS A 78 -5.88 -16.07 13.70
N ASP A 79 -6.34 -16.69 14.79
CA ASP A 79 -6.58 -18.15 14.86
C ASP A 79 -7.83 -18.57 14.06
N GLN A 80 -8.65 -17.60 13.66
CA GLN A 80 -9.81 -17.80 12.78
C GLN A 80 -9.49 -17.53 11.31
N GLY A 81 -8.24 -17.12 11.01
CA GLY A 81 -7.75 -16.90 9.66
C GLY A 81 -7.68 -15.45 9.21
N LEU A 82 -7.71 -14.47 10.13
CA LEU A 82 -7.36 -13.09 9.80
C LEU A 82 -5.84 -12.92 9.77
N GLU A 83 -5.34 -12.21 8.76
CA GLU A 83 -3.96 -11.71 8.73
C GLU A 83 -3.96 -10.20 8.50
N ILE A 84 -3.13 -9.46 9.25
CA ILE A 84 -2.94 -8.02 9.07
C ILE A 84 -1.54 -7.79 8.49
N LEU A 85 -1.46 -7.09 7.37
CA LEU A 85 -0.23 -6.77 6.67
C LEU A 85 -0.04 -5.26 6.66
N ALA A 86 0.90 -4.77 7.47
CA ALA A 86 1.12 -3.33 7.65
C ALA A 86 2.34 -2.86 6.83
N PHE A 87 2.12 -1.83 6.03
CA PHE A 87 3.11 -1.23 5.14
C PHE A 87 3.40 0.21 5.57
N PRO A 88 4.57 0.49 6.16
CA PRO A 88 4.97 1.85 6.49
C PRO A 88 5.02 2.74 5.24
N CYS A 89 4.58 4.01 5.37
CA CYS A 89 4.56 4.96 4.26
C CYS A 89 4.89 6.38 4.73
N ASN A 90 5.91 7.01 4.09
CA ASN A 90 6.36 8.35 4.47
C ASN A 90 5.77 9.48 3.59
N GLN A 91 4.83 9.18 2.69
CA GLN A 91 4.33 10.16 1.71
C GLN A 91 3.37 11.20 2.31
N PHE A 92 2.89 11.00 3.53
CA PHE A 92 1.92 11.89 4.18
C PHE A 92 2.62 12.74 5.24
N LEU A 93 3.11 13.91 4.82
CA LEU A 93 3.85 14.90 5.65
C LEU A 93 5.06 14.29 6.38
N GLU A 94 5.73 13.34 5.76
CA GLU A 94 6.92 12.67 6.33
C GLU A 94 6.68 12.10 7.74
N GLN A 95 5.47 11.52 7.95
CA GLN A 95 5.07 10.99 9.25
C GLN A 95 5.63 9.59 9.55
N GLU A 96 6.46 9.04 8.65
CA GLU A 96 7.19 7.78 8.86
C GLU A 96 8.68 7.93 8.50
N PRO A 97 9.43 8.81 9.19
CA PRO A 97 10.81 9.13 8.81
C PRO A 97 11.83 8.06 9.21
N GLY A 98 11.49 7.17 10.18
CA GLY A 98 12.39 6.17 10.73
C GLY A 98 12.85 5.13 9.69
N THR A 99 13.91 4.37 10.01
CA THR A 99 14.29 3.17 9.28
C THR A 99 13.31 2.03 9.55
N ASN A 100 13.40 0.93 8.83
CA ASN A 100 12.58 -0.25 9.11
C ASN A 100 12.81 -0.79 10.53
N GLU A 101 14.06 -0.73 11.02
CA GLU A 101 14.44 -1.10 12.40
C GLU A 101 13.75 -0.19 13.42
N ASP A 102 13.80 1.13 13.22
CA ASP A 102 13.14 2.12 14.09
C ASP A 102 11.64 1.88 14.16
N ILE A 103 11.01 1.57 13.00
CA ILE A 103 9.57 1.31 12.90
C ILE A 103 9.20 0.03 13.65
N MET A 104 9.97 -1.04 13.46
CA MET A 104 9.76 -2.31 14.14
C MET A 104 9.85 -2.16 15.66
N GLU A 105 10.87 -1.44 16.14
CA GLU A 105 11.06 -1.14 17.56
C GLU A 105 9.90 -0.28 18.11
N PHE A 106 9.52 0.78 17.38
CA PHE A 106 8.41 1.65 17.74
C PHE A 106 7.09 0.87 17.89
N CYS A 107 6.75 0.05 16.91
CA CYS A 107 5.53 -0.76 16.90
C CYS A 107 5.51 -1.78 18.07
N SER A 108 6.65 -2.42 18.33
CA SER A 108 6.79 -3.39 19.41
C SER A 108 6.66 -2.74 20.80
N ILE A 109 7.40 -1.65 21.04
CA ILE A 109 7.46 -1.01 22.38
C ILE A 109 6.17 -0.27 22.71
N ASN A 110 5.60 0.47 21.75
CA ASN A 110 4.49 1.37 22.04
C ASN A 110 3.11 0.71 21.90
N TYR A 111 2.99 -0.33 21.04
CA TYR A 111 1.69 -0.91 20.69
C TYR A 111 1.66 -2.44 20.81
N ASN A 112 2.79 -3.08 21.20
CA ASN A 112 2.93 -4.54 21.26
C ASN A 112 2.47 -5.23 19.95
N VAL A 113 2.73 -4.63 18.80
CA VAL A 113 2.33 -5.16 17.49
C VAL A 113 2.96 -6.52 17.25
N THR A 114 2.11 -7.51 16.94
CA THR A 114 2.52 -8.89 16.63
C THR A 114 2.17 -9.32 15.21
N PHE A 115 1.35 -8.56 14.49
CA PHE A 115 1.07 -8.82 13.08
C PHE A 115 2.26 -8.44 12.18
N PRO A 116 2.36 -9.03 10.96
CA PRO A 116 3.45 -8.76 10.02
C PRO A 116 3.62 -7.30 9.63
N LEU A 117 4.86 -6.81 9.77
CA LEU A 117 5.31 -5.52 9.25
C LEU A 117 6.12 -5.75 7.98
N PHE A 118 5.93 -4.89 6.99
CA PHE A 118 6.58 -4.94 5.68
C PHE A 118 7.52 -3.75 5.47
N ASP A 119 8.31 -3.82 4.41
CA ASP A 119 9.20 -2.75 4.00
C ASP A 119 8.43 -1.45 3.75
N LYS A 120 9.07 -0.31 4.02
CA LYS A 120 8.50 1.01 3.73
C LYS A 120 8.30 1.18 2.24
N ILE A 121 7.10 1.60 1.84
CA ILE A 121 6.71 1.74 0.43
C ILE A 121 6.01 3.06 0.13
N ASP A 122 5.99 3.41 -1.13
CA ASP A 122 5.10 4.42 -1.67
C ASP A 122 3.75 3.79 -2.05
N VAL A 123 2.65 4.45 -1.65
CA VAL A 123 1.28 4.01 -1.94
C VAL A 123 0.61 4.84 -3.03
N ASN A 124 1.26 5.91 -3.48
CA ASN A 124 0.82 6.81 -4.53
C ASN A 124 1.98 7.26 -5.42
N GLY A 125 1.65 7.73 -6.63
CA GLY A 125 2.60 8.37 -7.52
C GLY A 125 3.36 7.40 -8.42
N LYS A 126 4.49 7.86 -8.97
CA LYS A 126 5.23 7.13 -9.99
C LYS A 126 5.94 5.89 -9.44
N GLU A 127 6.40 5.95 -8.22
CA GLU A 127 7.16 4.88 -7.55
C GLU A 127 6.26 4.01 -6.64
N GLU A 128 4.93 4.14 -6.80
CA GLU A 128 3.99 3.39 -5.95
C GLU A 128 4.19 1.88 -6.08
N SER A 129 4.06 1.20 -4.97
CA SER A 129 4.12 -0.27 -4.91
C SER A 129 3.09 -0.92 -5.84
N PRO A 130 3.49 -1.95 -6.60
CA PRO A 130 2.56 -2.73 -7.44
C PRO A 130 1.35 -3.28 -6.67
N LEU A 131 1.51 -3.54 -5.36
CA LEU A 131 0.42 -3.93 -4.48
C LEU A 131 -0.65 -2.83 -4.41
N TYR A 132 -0.25 -1.58 -4.18
CA TYR A 132 -1.20 -0.47 -4.08
C TYR A 132 -1.79 -0.07 -5.43
N THR A 133 -1.03 -0.20 -6.53
CA THR A 133 -1.59 -0.09 -7.90
C THR A 133 -2.74 -1.09 -8.10
N PHE A 134 -2.52 -2.36 -7.71
CA PHE A 134 -3.53 -3.42 -7.81
C PHE A 134 -4.75 -3.13 -6.92
N LEU A 135 -4.53 -2.83 -5.64
CA LEU A 135 -5.60 -2.58 -4.66
C LEU A 135 -6.50 -1.40 -5.06
N LYS A 136 -5.90 -0.28 -5.45
CA LYS A 136 -6.63 0.91 -5.92
C LYS A 136 -7.43 0.67 -7.19
N ALA A 137 -6.93 -0.17 -8.09
CA ALA A 137 -7.64 -0.56 -9.31
C ALA A 137 -8.84 -1.47 -9.02
N LYS A 138 -8.75 -2.35 -8.01
CA LYS A 138 -9.81 -3.29 -7.63
C LYS A 138 -10.86 -2.67 -6.72
N ALA A 139 -10.45 -1.78 -5.81
CA ALA A 139 -11.31 -1.07 -4.89
C ALA A 139 -11.03 0.44 -4.98
N PRO A 140 -11.61 1.12 -5.99
CA PRO A 140 -11.43 2.57 -6.20
C PRO A 140 -12.03 3.37 -5.04
N PHE A 141 -11.55 4.61 -4.89
CA PHE A 141 -12.11 5.56 -3.94
C PHE A 141 -13.57 5.90 -4.29
N LYS A 142 -14.47 5.77 -3.33
CA LYS A 142 -15.91 6.01 -3.51
C LYS A 142 -16.44 7.22 -2.72
N GLY A 143 -15.54 8.02 -2.18
CA GLY A 143 -15.88 9.11 -1.26
C GLY A 143 -15.52 8.78 0.18
N TYR A 144 -15.60 9.77 1.03
CA TYR A 144 -15.43 9.60 2.47
C TYR A 144 -16.75 9.14 3.10
N PRO A 145 -16.70 8.40 4.22
CA PRO A 145 -17.91 8.04 4.95
C PRO A 145 -18.65 9.29 5.46
N GLU A 146 -19.96 9.18 5.60
CA GLU A 146 -20.80 10.21 6.20
C GLU A 146 -20.35 10.54 7.63
N GLY A 147 -20.41 11.81 8.01
CA GLY A 147 -19.99 12.31 9.31
C GLY A 147 -18.50 12.64 9.43
N TYR A 148 -17.69 12.45 8.37
CA TYR A 148 -16.27 12.75 8.36
C TYR A 148 -15.88 13.92 7.43
N GLU A 149 -16.83 14.78 7.10
CA GLU A 149 -16.67 15.89 6.14
C GLU A 149 -15.56 16.87 6.58
N ALA A 150 -15.49 17.16 7.87
CA ALA A 150 -14.46 18.06 8.42
C ALA A 150 -13.05 17.49 8.22
N PHE A 151 -12.87 16.18 8.50
CA PHE A 151 -11.60 15.49 8.28
C PHE A 151 -11.25 15.40 6.79
N ALA A 152 -12.22 15.09 5.95
CA ALA A 152 -12.06 15.04 4.50
C ALA A 152 -11.62 16.39 3.92
N ASN A 153 -12.24 17.48 4.36
CA ASN A 153 -11.87 18.84 3.98
C ASN A 153 -10.44 19.19 4.44
N GLN A 154 -10.07 18.80 5.66
CA GLN A 154 -8.71 19.00 6.16
C GLN A 154 -7.68 18.29 5.30
N LEU A 155 -7.90 17.03 4.92
CA LEU A 155 -7.01 16.30 4.03
C LEU A 155 -6.91 16.97 2.66
N THR A 156 -8.02 17.41 2.10
CA THR A 156 -8.06 18.10 0.81
C THR A 156 -7.19 19.37 0.86
N ILE A 157 -7.32 20.17 1.92
CA ILE A 157 -6.51 21.39 2.12
C ILE A 157 -5.02 21.04 2.24
N ILE A 158 -4.66 20.00 2.99
CA ILE A 158 -3.28 19.55 3.14
C ILE A 158 -2.69 19.17 1.78
N HIS A 159 -3.39 18.34 1.00
CA HIS A 159 -2.91 17.88 -0.30
C HIS A 159 -2.76 19.01 -1.31
N GLN A 160 -3.67 19.98 -1.30
CA GLN A 160 -3.56 21.18 -2.13
C GLN A 160 -2.36 22.06 -1.74
N LYS A 161 -2.14 22.26 -0.44
CA LYS A 161 -1.01 23.05 0.07
C LYS A 161 0.33 22.38 -0.21
N THR A 162 0.42 21.07 -0.12
CA THR A 162 1.66 20.31 -0.40
C THR A 162 1.89 20.06 -1.89
N GLY A 163 0.88 20.27 -2.72
CA GLY A 163 0.95 19.96 -4.15
C GLY A 163 1.03 18.47 -4.45
N SER A 164 0.70 17.60 -3.48
CA SER A 164 0.78 16.14 -3.65
C SER A 164 -0.20 15.59 -4.68
N GLY A 165 -1.36 16.26 -4.86
CA GLY A 165 -2.42 15.82 -5.76
C GLY A 165 -3.20 14.59 -5.27
N PHE A 166 -2.95 14.14 -4.04
CA PHE A 166 -3.55 12.90 -3.49
C PHE A 166 -5.04 13.05 -3.14
N GLU A 167 -5.58 14.26 -3.15
CA GLU A 167 -7.01 14.49 -3.07
C GLU A 167 -7.78 13.96 -4.30
N LYS A 168 -7.08 13.73 -5.43
CA LYS A 168 -7.70 13.35 -6.71
C LYS A 168 -7.78 11.84 -6.90
N GLY A 169 -8.78 11.42 -7.66
CA GLY A 169 -8.92 10.04 -8.15
C GLY A 169 -8.83 8.99 -7.05
N ASN A 170 -8.21 7.86 -7.38
CA ASN A 170 -8.10 6.69 -6.52
C ASN A 170 -6.92 6.72 -5.54
N ALA A 171 -6.16 7.83 -5.47
CA ALA A 171 -5.03 7.95 -4.54
C ALA A 171 -5.45 7.57 -3.11
N ILE A 172 -4.52 6.97 -2.37
CA ILE A 172 -4.66 6.80 -0.93
C ILE A 172 -4.65 8.18 -0.29
N LYS A 173 -5.63 8.43 0.58
CA LYS A 173 -5.88 9.80 1.07
C LYS A 173 -5.03 10.18 2.26
N TRP A 174 -4.61 9.21 3.07
CA TRP A 174 -3.78 9.46 4.26
C TRP A 174 -3.22 8.14 4.82
N ASN A 175 -2.40 8.21 5.89
CA ASN A 175 -1.99 7.05 6.67
C ASN A 175 -3.22 6.35 7.26
N PHE A 176 -3.12 5.04 7.46
CA PHE A 176 -4.18 4.15 7.95
C PHE A 176 -5.36 3.98 6.97
N GLY A 177 -5.15 4.15 5.66
CA GLY A 177 -6.03 3.61 4.63
C GLY A 177 -5.98 2.08 4.66
N LYS A 178 -7.14 1.42 4.51
CA LYS A 178 -7.24 -0.03 4.71
C LYS A 178 -7.92 -0.71 3.54
N PHE A 179 -7.47 -1.94 3.25
CA PHE A 179 -8.10 -2.83 2.29
C PHE A 179 -8.34 -4.18 2.96
N LEU A 180 -9.60 -4.62 2.98
CA LEU A 180 -10.01 -5.93 3.48
C LEU A 180 -10.28 -6.87 2.31
N ILE A 181 -9.64 -8.03 2.30
CA ILE A 181 -9.63 -8.98 1.18
C ILE A 181 -10.15 -10.33 1.65
N SER A 182 -11.09 -10.94 0.88
CA SER A 182 -11.64 -12.27 1.13
C SER A 182 -10.60 -13.38 0.96
N LYS A 183 -10.85 -14.55 1.55
CA LYS A 183 -9.96 -15.74 1.52
C LYS A 183 -9.56 -16.17 0.11
N ASP A 184 -10.44 -15.98 -0.88
CA ASP A 184 -10.16 -16.31 -2.29
C ASP A 184 -9.51 -15.15 -3.09
N GLY A 185 -9.30 -13.99 -2.45
CA GLY A 185 -8.69 -12.81 -3.04
C GLY A 185 -9.57 -12.05 -4.05
N LYS A 186 -10.86 -12.40 -4.17
CA LYS A 186 -11.74 -11.80 -5.18
C LYS A 186 -12.50 -10.58 -4.68
N THR A 187 -12.99 -10.61 -3.46
CA THR A 187 -13.65 -9.47 -2.83
C THR A 187 -12.62 -8.59 -2.17
N ILE A 188 -12.55 -7.32 -2.57
CA ILE A 188 -11.65 -6.32 -1.97
C ILE A 188 -12.50 -5.10 -1.61
N MET A 189 -12.50 -4.75 -0.33
CA MET A 189 -13.16 -3.56 0.21
C MET A 189 -12.12 -2.55 0.63
N ARG A 190 -12.37 -1.27 0.34
CA ARG A 190 -11.52 -0.16 0.75
C ARG A 190 -12.20 0.63 1.86
N PHE A 191 -11.43 0.96 2.89
CA PHE A 191 -11.85 1.81 4.00
C PHE A 191 -10.88 2.99 4.13
N GLU A 192 -11.46 4.18 4.27
CA GLU A 192 -10.68 5.41 4.38
C GLU A 192 -10.05 5.56 5.78
N PRO A 193 -9.02 6.39 5.93
CA PRO A 193 -8.20 6.49 7.16
C PRO A 193 -8.98 6.67 8.46
N MET A 194 -10.08 7.42 8.42
CA MET A 194 -10.90 7.75 9.58
C MET A 194 -11.75 6.58 10.10
N VAL A 195 -11.97 5.56 9.30
CA VAL A 195 -12.69 4.36 9.77
C VAL A 195 -11.78 3.62 10.75
N SER A 196 -12.21 3.52 12.00
CA SER A 196 -11.43 2.84 13.04
C SER A 196 -11.35 1.32 12.78
N PRO A 197 -10.35 0.63 13.35
CA PRO A 197 -10.27 -0.83 13.23
C PRO A 197 -11.54 -1.55 13.68
N GLU A 198 -12.17 -1.10 14.76
CA GLU A 198 -13.43 -1.66 15.29
C GLU A 198 -14.57 -1.53 14.27
N GLY A 199 -14.55 -0.45 13.47
CA GLY A 199 -15.54 -0.23 12.40
C GLY A 199 -15.49 -1.27 11.28
N LEU A 200 -14.42 -2.06 11.18
CA LEU A 200 -14.25 -3.13 10.20
C LEU A 200 -14.70 -4.50 10.73
N GLU A 201 -14.97 -4.63 12.02
CA GLU A 201 -15.14 -5.94 12.67
C GLU A 201 -16.27 -6.76 12.05
N ALA A 202 -17.39 -6.14 11.72
CA ALA A 202 -18.53 -6.83 11.10
C ALA A 202 -18.17 -7.41 9.71
N ASP A 203 -17.41 -6.66 8.91
CA ASP A 203 -16.96 -7.13 7.59
C ASP A 203 -15.92 -8.23 7.72
N ILE A 204 -14.99 -8.14 8.69
CA ILE A 204 -14.02 -9.19 9.00
C ILE A 204 -14.75 -10.48 9.38
N GLN A 205 -15.71 -10.42 10.30
CA GLN A 205 -16.49 -11.58 10.74
C GLN A 205 -17.26 -12.22 9.59
N ARG A 206 -17.83 -11.42 8.71
CA ARG A 206 -18.54 -11.91 7.51
C ARG A 206 -17.58 -12.66 6.58
N MET A 207 -16.42 -12.07 6.23
CA MET A 207 -15.44 -12.70 5.35
C MET A 207 -14.76 -13.95 5.96
N LEU A 208 -14.65 -14.02 7.29
CA LEU A 208 -14.13 -15.21 7.99
C LEU A 208 -15.09 -16.41 7.91
N LYS A 209 -16.40 -16.16 7.75
CA LYS A 209 -17.43 -17.23 7.61
C LYS A 209 -17.60 -17.72 6.17
N GLU A 210 -17.19 -16.95 5.18
CA GLU A 210 -17.12 -17.34 3.76
C GLU A 210 -15.95 -18.30 3.51
#